data_7423c9866956a1bd1abaccedf6669b8a
#
_entry.id   7423c9866956a1bd1abaccedf6669b8a
#
_cell.length_a   1.000
_cell.length_b   1.000
_cell.length_c   1.000
_cell.angle_alpha   90.00
_cell.angle_beta   90.00
_cell.angle_gamma   90.00
#
_symmetry.space_group_name_H-M   'P 1'
#
loop_
_entity.id
_entity.type
_entity.pdbx_description
1 polymer ?
#
loop_
_entity_poly.entity_id
_entity_poly.type
_entity_poly.pdbx_seq_one_letter_code
_entity_poly.pdbx_strand_id
1 'polypeptide(L)'
;IYTLSLHDALPIYGKVTFTATDEAFKKTAEFFNMLYEEGLIWNGSFEADESMSFKSSLIKENVAKIGSFGVWGDQEITNQEVHDQYVAVPRLQGEDGMTGFECNYSELQDSSDTAITTTCKFPHVVARFVDYMVGDPEISVTSNWGAIGYNYEKDEDGVLRTPLDENGNYKPLNPEYKNFGEARVNSTTCRGSMIVQNEYYDTVCGYTFDAVKLLEMQKENGKDDIMEEYDTIPRVLMTQEEIQRLAQIQPTVSDIVDRYITTWVTGGVDDASWESYKTELEGAGLSELVEIYQGAVDRAASAAN
;
A
#
# COMPACT_ATOMS: atom_id res chain seq x y z
N ILE A 1 -5.55 -11.15 4.05
CA ILE A 1 -6.43 -10.03 4.46
C ILE A 1 -5.47 -8.93 4.83
N TYR A 2 -5.39 -7.93 3.96
CA TYR A 2 -4.68 -6.71 4.33
C TYR A 2 -5.39 -6.15 5.56
N THR A 3 -4.65 -5.93 6.61
CA THR A 3 -5.09 -5.10 7.72
C THR A 3 -5.74 -3.87 7.10
N LEU A 4 -7.03 -3.71 7.30
CA LEU A 4 -7.73 -2.46 7.07
C LEU A 4 -7.01 -1.46 7.97
N SER A 5 -5.96 -0.86 7.42
CA SER A 5 -5.18 0.11 8.17
C SER A 5 -6.06 1.31 8.42
N LEU A 6 -5.85 1.99 9.53
CA LEU A 6 -6.52 3.24 9.93
C LEU A 6 -6.43 4.38 8.90
N HIS A 7 -5.94 4.10 7.68
CA HIS A 7 -5.99 5.00 6.54
C HIS A 7 -7.40 5.17 5.96
N ASP A 8 -8.40 4.43 6.47
CA ASP A 8 -9.78 4.45 5.98
C ASP A 8 -10.67 5.52 6.63
N ALA A 9 -10.10 6.47 7.36
CA ALA A 9 -10.83 7.67 7.73
C ALA A 9 -10.77 8.65 6.54
N LEU A 10 -11.77 8.60 5.66
CA LEU A 10 -11.84 9.48 4.48
C LEU A 10 -12.61 10.75 4.82
N PRO A 11 -12.14 11.94 4.43
CA PRO A 11 -12.96 13.14 4.47
C PRO A 11 -13.93 13.11 3.30
N ILE A 12 -15.15 12.66 3.55
CA ILE A 12 -16.25 12.84 2.60
C ILE A 12 -16.74 14.28 2.77
N TYR A 13 -16.56 15.12 1.75
CA TYR A 13 -16.91 16.54 1.80
C TYR A 13 -16.28 17.32 2.97
N GLY A 14 -15.01 17.03 3.27
CA GLY A 14 -14.28 17.70 4.36
C GLY A 14 -14.57 17.15 5.77
N LYS A 15 -15.38 16.11 5.89
CA LYS A 15 -15.67 15.44 7.17
C LYS A 15 -14.92 14.12 7.28
N VAL A 16 -14.11 13.97 8.32
CA VAL A 16 -13.42 12.72 8.63
C VAL A 16 -14.43 11.68 9.16
N THR A 17 -14.45 10.50 8.54
CA THR A 17 -15.28 9.38 8.96
C THR A 17 -14.44 8.12 9.14
N PHE A 18 -14.82 7.23 10.03
CA PHE A 18 -14.17 5.94 10.23
C PHE A 18 -14.99 4.86 9.53
N THR A 19 -14.55 4.45 8.34
CA THR A 19 -15.32 3.57 7.45
C THR A 19 -15.56 2.16 8.00
N ALA A 20 -14.70 1.70 8.92
CA ALA A 20 -14.88 0.38 9.55
C ALA A 20 -16.13 0.28 10.44
N THR A 21 -16.87 1.38 10.67
CA THR A 21 -18.18 1.35 11.34
C THR A 21 -19.38 1.43 10.40
N ASP A 22 -19.14 1.48 9.09
CA ASP A 22 -20.21 1.57 8.10
C ASP A 22 -20.83 0.21 7.78
N GLU A 23 -22.08 0.23 7.32
CA GLU A 23 -22.77 -0.98 6.86
C GLU A 23 -22.05 -1.67 5.69
N ALA A 24 -21.30 -0.93 4.89
CA ALA A 24 -20.47 -1.47 3.82
C ALA A 24 -19.35 -2.38 4.38
N PHE A 25 -18.74 -2.01 5.51
CA PHE A 25 -17.76 -2.84 6.19
C PHE A 25 -18.35 -4.15 6.72
N LYS A 26 -19.55 -4.07 7.32
CA LYS A 26 -20.29 -5.26 7.76
C LYS A 26 -20.57 -6.22 6.60
N LYS A 27 -21.11 -5.68 5.49
CA LYS A 27 -21.35 -6.46 4.25
C LYS A 27 -20.07 -7.09 3.68
N THR A 28 -18.96 -6.39 3.78
CA THR A 28 -17.64 -6.92 3.37
C THR A 28 -17.25 -8.11 4.25
N ALA A 29 -17.45 -8.03 5.56
CA ALA A 29 -17.22 -9.15 6.48
C ALA A 29 -18.15 -10.35 6.17
N GLU A 30 -19.42 -10.10 5.88
CA GLU A 30 -20.39 -11.13 5.45
C GLU A 30 -19.95 -11.82 4.16
N PHE A 31 -19.48 -11.04 3.17
CA PHE A 31 -18.96 -11.58 1.91
C PHE A 31 -17.73 -12.45 2.11
N PHE A 32 -16.78 -12.01 2.91
CA PHE A 32 -15.58 -12.82 3.19
C PHE A 32 -15.91 -14.06 4.03
N ASN A 33 -16.91 -13.99 4.94
CA ASN A 33 -17.38 -15.18 5.65
C ASN A 33 -17.99 -16.20 4.68
N MET A 34 -18.81 -15.77 3.73
CA MET A 34 -19.35 -16.64 2.70
C MET A 34 -18.22 -17.35 1.93
N LEU A 35 -17.19 -16.61 1.49
CA LEU A 35 -16.04 -17.19 0.79
C LEU A 35 -15.27 -18.18 1.69
N TYR A 36 -15.15 -17.88 2.97
CA TYR A 36 -14.47 -18.75 3.94
C TYR A 36 -15.23 -20.06 4.16
N GLU A 37 -16.54 -20.00 4.35
CA GLU A 37 -17.41 -21.17 4.50
C GLU A 37 -17.44 -22.06 3.25
N GLU A 38 -17.29 -21.47 2.08
CA GLU A 38 -17.15 -22.20 0.80
C GLU A 38 -15.74 -22.79 0.59
N GLY A 39 -14.80 -22.53 1.50
CA GLY A 39 -13.41 -23.00 1.40
C GLY A 39 -12.60 -22.29 0.32
N LEU A 40 -13.00 -21.09 -0.09
CA LEU A 40 -12.34 -20.28 -1.10
C LEU A 40 -11.25 -19.37 -0.52
N ILE A 41 -11.21 -19.20 0.79
CA ILE A 41 -10.14 -18.47 1.49
C ILE A 41 -9.17 -19.50 2.10
N TRP A 42 -7.89 -19.32 1.83
CA TRP A 42 -6.87 -20.12 2.45
C TRP A 42 -6.84 -19.91 3.98
N ASN A 43 -6.94 -20.98 4.75
CA ASN A 43 -7.05 -20.91 6.21
C ASN A 43 -5.84 -20.23 6.89
N GLY A 44 -4.62 -20.37 6.34
CA GLY A 44 -3.43 -19.69 6.83
C GLY A 44 -3.40 -18.18 6.55
N SER A 45 -4.42 -17.61 5.89
CA SER A 45 -4.53 -16.15 5.66
C SER A 45 -4.61 -15.33 6.96
N PHE A 46 -4.94 -15.99 8.08
CA PHE A 46 -5.05 -15.36 9.40
C PHE A 46 -3.81 -15.57 10.28
N GLU A 47 -2.78 -16.24 9.76
CA GLU A 47 -1.56 -16.57 10.48
C GLU A 47 -0.35 -15.92 9.78
N ALA A 48 0.12 -14.79 10.32
CA ALA A 48 1.13 -13.94 9.67
C ALA A 48 2.43 -14.70 9.30
N ASP A 49 2.91 -15.58 10.15
CA ASP A 49 4.14 -16.34 9.91
C ASP A 49 3.97 -17.41 8.82
N GLU A 50 2.79 -17.99 8.71
CA GLU A 50 2.47 -18.98 7.67
C GLU A 50 2.32 -18.32 6.31
N SER A 51 1.80 -17.09 6.24
CA SER A 51 1.61 -16.36 4.99
C SER A 51 2.92 -16.13 4.23
N MET A 52 4.01 -15.77 4.90
CA MET A 52 5.33 -15.59 4.27
C MET A 52 5.94 -16.92 3.79
N SER A 53 5.82 -17.97 4.60
CA SER A 53 6.26 -19.32 4.23
C SER A 53 5.46 -19.85 3.04
N PHE A 54 4.18 -19.59 3.01
CA PHE A 54 3.28 -19.98 1.93
C PHE A 54 3.61 -19.27 0.62
N LYS A 55 3.74 -17.94 0.61
CA LYS A 55 4.20 -17.16 -0.54
C LYS A 55 5.51 -17.72 -1.09
N SER A 56 6.50 -17.94 -0.23
CA SER A 56 7.80 -18.51 -0.62
C SER A 56 7.70 -19.94 -1.18
N SER A 57 6.69 -20.70 -0.79
CA SER A 57 6.45 -22.05 -1.34
C SER A 57 5.84 -21.97 -2.74
N LEU A 58 4.95 -21.02 -2.99
CA LEU A 58 4.28 -20.84 -4.27
C LEU A 58 5.24 -20.49 -5.40
N ILE A 59 6.22 -19.62 -5.13
CA ILE A 59 7.25 -19.22 -6.11
C ILE A 59 8.02 -20.45 -6.68
N LYS A 60 8.08 -21.53 -5.92
CA LYS A 60 8.80 -22.77 -6.32
C LYS A 60 7.95 -23.73 -7.14
N GLU A 61 6.66 -23.46 -7.25
CA GLU A 61 5.73 -24.32 -7.97
C GLU A 61 5.60 -23.88 -9.42
N ASN A 62 5.54 -24.84 -10.33
CA ASN A 62 5.37 -24.62 -11.76
C ASN A 62 3.90 -24.79 -12.20
N VAL A 63 2.99 -24.68 -11.26
CA VAL A 63 1.54 -24.78 -11.48
C VAL A 63 0.84 -23.74 -10.59
N ALA A 64 -0.09 -23.01 -11.17
CA ALA A 64 -0.95 -22.09 -10.40
C ALA A 64 -1.77 -22.86 -9.36
N LYS A 65 -1.60 -22.55 -8.09
CA LYS A 65 -2.28 -23.21 -6.96
C LYS A 65 -3.34 -22.36 -6.30
N ILE A 66 -3.29 -21.05 -6.54
CA ILE A 66 -4.23 -20.08 -5.98
C ILE A 66 -5.01 -19.44 -7.12
N GLY A 67 -6.32 -19.31 -6.97
CA GLY A 67 -7.18 -18.72 -7.99
C GLY A 67 -7.04 -17.20 -8.09
N SER A 68 -6.93 -16.51 -6.95
CA SER A 68 -6.75 -15.06 -6.88
C SER A 68 -6.02 -14.64 -5.61
N PHE A 69 -5.34 -13.50 -5.67
CA PHE A 69 -4.58 -12.95 -4.55
C PHE A 69 -4.38 -11.44 -4.73
N GLY A 70 -4.12 -10.74 -3.62
CA GLY A 70 -3.71 -9.34 -3.63
C GLY A 70 -2.23 -9.23 -3.26
N VAL A 71 -1.43 -8.63 -4.15
CA VAL A 71 0.02 -8.39 -3.98
C VAL A 71 0.43 -7.12 -4.71
N TRP A 72 1.63 -6.60 -4.45
CA TRP A 72 2.21 -5.50 -5.22
C TRP A 72 2.49 -5.88 -6.67
N GLY A 73 2.89 -7.14 -6.89
CA GLY A 73 3.12 -7.71 -8.20
C GLY A 73 3.12 -9.23 -8.07
N ASP A 74 2.68 -9.92 -9.12
CA ASP A 74 2.53 -11.38 -9.12
C ASP A 74 3.84 -12.14 -8.87
N GLN A 75 4.99 -11.53 -9.15
CA GLN A 75 6.32 -12.07 -8.85
C GLN A 75 6.56 -12.37 -7.35
N GLU A 76 5.72 -11.84 -6.47
CA GLU A 76 5.80 -12.18 -5.05
C GLU A 76 5.38 -13.62 -4.75
N ILE A 77 4.57 -14.22 -5.64
CA ILE A 77 4.00 -15.57 -5.45
C ILE A 77 4.10 -16.44 -6.69
N THR A 78 4.56 -15.92 -7.83
CA THR A 78 4.73 -16.67 -9.07
C THR A 78 6.20 -16.76 -9.45
N ASN A 79 6.53 -17.76 -10.27
CA ASN A 79 7.75 -17.80 -11.05
C ASN A 79 7.41 -17.59 -12.54
N GLN A 80 8.43 -17.50 -13.38
CA GLN A 80 8.29 -17.20 -14.80
C GLN A 80 7.48 -18.23 -15.62
N GLU A 81 7.36 -19.47 -15.13
CA GLU A 81 6.57 -20.52 -15.80
C GLU A 81 5.07 -20.45 -15.48
N VAL A 82 4.71 -19.78 -14.39
CA VAL A 82 3.34 -19.70 -13.86
C VAL A 82 2.71 -18.35 -14.09
N HIS A 83 3.52 -17.31 -14.17
CA HIS A 83 3.10 -15.92 -14.26
C HIS A 83 2.11 -15.67 -15.44
N ASP A 84 2.31 -16.29 -16.60
CA ASP A 84 1.40 -16.15 -17.74
C ASP A 84 0.00 -16.79 -17.52
N GLN A 85 -0.16 -17.55 -16.43
CA GLN A 85 -1.46 -18.15 -16.08
C GLN A 85 -2.36 -17.20 -15.28
N TYR A 86 -1.81 -16.07 -14.84
CA TYR A 86 -2.55 -15.05 -14.09
C TYR A 86 -2.79 -13.80 -14.93
N VAL A 87 -3.87 -13.14 -14.64
CA VAL A 87 -4.23 -11.85 -15.21
C VAL A 87 -4.65 -10.91 -14.10
N ALA A 88 -4.37 -9.63 -14.23
CA ALA A 88 -4.86 -8.67 -13.27
C ALA A 88 -6.40 -8.59 -13.32
N VAL A 89 -7.04 -8.62 -12.17
CA VAL A 89 -8.50 -8.50 -12.07
C VAL A 89 -8.87 -7.03 -12.31
N PRO A 90 -9.78 -6.74 -13.25
CA PRO A 90 -10.28 -5.39 -13.44
C PRO A 90 -10.99 -4.91 -12.16
N ARG A 91 -11.09 -3.59 -11.99
CA ARG A 91 -11.82 -3.03 -10.87
C ARG A 91 -13.23 -3.57 -10.83
N LEU A 92 -13.60 -4.08 -9.66
CA LEU A 92 -14.95 -4.58 -9.44
C LEU A 92 -15.91 -3.41 -9.32
N GLN A 93 -17.06 -3.53 -9.98
CA GLN A 93 -18.14 -2.57 -9.90
C GLN A 93 -19.18 -3.05 -8.88
N GLY A 94 -19.54 -2.18 -7.94
CA GLY A 94 -20.64 -2.44 -7.02
C GLY A 94 -22.01 -2.42 -7.70
N GLU A 95 -23.03 -2.88 -6.98
CA GLU A 95 -24.43 -2.85 -7.47
C GLU A 95 -24.94 -1.42 -7.75
N ASP A 96 -24.38 -0.43 -7.07
CA ASP A 96 -24.66 0.99 -7.25
C ASP A 96 -23.95 1.61 -8.47
N GLY A 97 -23.15 0.81 -9.19
CA GLY A 97 -22.37 1.25 -10.33
C GLY A 97 -21.03 1.88 -9.96
N MET A 98 -20.71 2.01 -8.67
CA MET A 98 -19.41 2.53 -8.23
C MET A 98 -18.32 1.47 -8.43
N THR A 99 -17.19 1.89 -8.93
CA THR A 99 -15.98 1.07 -9.03
C THR A 99 -15.10 1.32 -7.80
N GLY A 100 -14.36 0.29 -7.36
CA GLY A 100 -13.38 0.43 -6.31
C GLY A 100 -12.39 1.57 -6.62
N PHE A 101 -11.98 2.31 -5.60
CA PHE A 101 -11.02 3.40 -5.74
C PHE A 101 -9.61 2.97 -5.34
N GLU A 102 -8.63 3.62 -5.90
CA GLU A 102 -7.26 3.65 -5.40
C GLU A 102 -7.04 4.91 -4.58
N CYS A 103 -6.29 4.76 -3.48
CA CYS A 103 -5.81 5.92 -2.75
C CYS A 103 -4.97 6.81 -3.68
N ASN A 104 -5.23 8.10 -3.63
CA ASN A 104 -4.40 9.07 -4.32
C ASN A 104 -3.04 9.12 -3.62
N TYR A 105 -2.02 8.61 -4.25
CA TYR A 105 -0.66 8.78 -3.75
C TYR A 105 -0.26 10.24 -3.93
N SER A 106 0.27 10.87 -2.89
CA SER A 106 0.87 12.20 -3.07
C SER A 106 2.06 12.09 -4.04
N GLU A 107 2.42 13.20 -4.69
CA GLU A 107 3.58 13.28 -5.58
C GLU A 107 4.90 12.82 -4.92
N LEU A 108 4.93 12.76 -3.60
CA LEU A 108 6.01 12.20 -2.81
C LEU A 108 5.54 10.87 -2.22
N GLN A 109 6.11 9.78 -2.69
CA GLN A 109 5.94 8.51 -2.01
C GLN A 109 6.61 8.58 -0.64
N ASP A 110 5.83 8.28 0.36
CA ASP A 110 6.23 8.15 1.75
C ASP A 110 6.90 9.40 2.38
N SER A 111 6.25 10.03 3.33
CA SER A 111 6.66 11.34 3.86
C SER A 111 7.31 11.31 5.23
N SER A 112 7.41 10.16 5.86
CA SER A 112 7.80 10.07 7.26
C SER A 112 9.14 9.39 7.52
N ASP A 113 9.89 9.05 6.47
CA ASP A 113 11.11 8.26 6.58
C ASP A 113 12.34 9.05 7.03
N THR A 114 12.29 10.37 6.96
CA THR A 114 13.44 11.20 7.33
C THR A 114 13.05 12.26 8.35
N ALA A 115 13.71 12.23 9.50
CA ALA A 115 13.56 13.24 10.56
C ALA A 115 14.91 13.85 10.96
N ILE A 116 14.95 15.17 11.10
CA ILE A 116 16.10 15.88 11.65
C ILE A 116 15.85 16.10 13.13
N THR A 117 16.67 15.48 13.98
CA THR A 117 16.53 15.59 15.43
C THR A 117 16.90 16.97 15.95
N THR A 118 16.34 17.37 17.09
CA THR A 118 16.65 18.65 17.75
C THR A 118 18.10 18.75 18.24
N THR A 119 18.80 17.61 18.37
CA THR A 119 20.21 17.54 18.75
C THR A 119 21.17 17.66 17.55
N CYS A 120 20.64 17.72 16.33
CA CYS A 120 21.47 17.87 15.14
C CYS A 120 22.19 19.22 15.14
N LYS A 121 23.53 19.20 15.03
CA LYS A 121 24.35 20.40 15.03
C LYS A 121 24.27 21.18 13.70
N PHE A 122 23.94 20.52 12.61
CA PHE A 122 23.96 21.10 11.26
C PHE A 122 22.67 20.74 10.50
N PRO A 123 21.48 21.13 10.98
CA PRO A 123 20.21 20.73 10.37
C PRO A 123 20.08 21.18 8.91
N HIS A 124 20.65 22.34 8.56
CA HIS A 124 20.66 22.86 7.18
C HIS A 124 21.51 21.99 6.22
N VAL A 125 22.54 21.32 6.70
CA VAL A 125 23.34 20.40 5.89
C VAL A 125 22.57 19.12 5.65
N VAL A 126 21.89 18.60 6.68
CA VAL A 126 21.03 17.42 6.55
C VAL A 126 19.86 17.71 5.60
N ALA A 127 19.21 18.86 5.73
CA ALA A 127 18.14 19.24 4.83
C ALA A 127 18.60 19.30 3.36
N ARG A 128 19.76 19.89 3.08
CA ARG A 128 20.34 19.90 1.72
C ARG A 128 20.71 18.51 1.22
N PHE A 129 21.18 17.65 2.10
CA PHE A 129 21.46 16.26 1.74
C PHE A 129 20.19 15.52 1.33
N VAL A 130 19.11 15.65 2.12
CA VAL A 130 17.80 15.06 1.79
C VAL A 130 17.26 15.64 0.49
N ASP A 131 17.30 16.96 0.32
CA ASP A 131 16.87 17.64 -0.92
C ASP A 131 17.62 17.11 -2.15
N TYR A 132 18.94 16.90 -2.03
CA TYR A 132 19.74 16.32 -3.09
C TYR A 132 19.40 14.85 -3.37
N MET A 133 19.14 14.07 -2.33
CA MET A 133 18.75 12.66 -2.47
C MET A 133 17.39 12.48 -3.16
N VAL A 134 16.49 13.43 -2.99
CA VAL A 134 15.13 13.40 -3.54
C VAL A 134 15.04 14.11 -4.89
N GLY A 135 15.73 15.24 -5.03
CA GLY A 135 15.61 16.14 -6.18
C GLY A 135 16.40 15.70 -7.42
N ASP A 136 17.40 14.85 -7.26
CA ASP A 136 18.14 14.28 -8.38
C ASP A 136 17.57 12.91 -8.75
N PRO A 137 17.01 12.72 -9.97
CA PRO A 137 16.36 11.48 -10.37
C PRO A 137 17.26 10.27 -10.26
N GLU A 138 18.51 10.41 -10.71
CA GLU A 138 19.49 9.33 -10.71
C GLU A 138 19.86 8.91 -9.30
N ILE A 139 20.05 9.87 -8.40
CA ILE A 139 20.38 9.59 -7.00
C ILE A 139 19.17 9.01 -6.27
N SER A 140 17.99 9.59 -6.46
CA SER A 140 16.76 9.10 -5.87
C SER A 140 16.50 7.64 -6.27
N VAL A 141 16.62 7.34 -7.55
CA VAL A 141 16.43 5.99 -8.07
C VAL A 141 17.55 5.04 -7.59
N THR A 142 18.83 5.42 -7.70
CA THR A 142 19.93 4.55 -7.27
C THR A 142 19.92 4.23 -5.80
N SER A 143 19.55 5.19 -4.97
CA SER A 143 19.48 4.97 -3.53
C SER A 143 18.34 4.01 -3.12
N ASN A 144 17.25 4.00 -3.87
CA ASN A 144 16.08 3.18 -3.58
C ASN A 144 16.07 1.81 -4.27
N TRP A 145 16.64 1.73 -5.47
CA TRP A 145 16.57 0.51 -6.30
C TRP A 145 17.92 -0.07 -6.69
N GLY A 146 19.01 0.56 -6.35
CA GLY A 146 20.35 0.07 -6.61
C GLY A 146 21.09 0.83 -7.72
N ALA A 147 22.34 0.43 -7.97
CA ALA A 147 23.23 1.16 -8.88
C ALA A 147 22.87 0.95 -10.35
N ILE A 148 23.09 2.00 -11.15
CA ILE A 148 23.04 1.93 -12.61
C ILE A 148 24.03 0.86 -13.10
N GLY A 149 23.61 0.08 -14.09
CA GLY A 149 24.37 -1.06 -14.59
C GLY A 149 24.26 -2.33 -13.74
N TYR A 150 23.50 -2.27 -12.64
CA TYR A 150 23.26 -3.40 -11.72
C TYR A 150 21.80 -3.87 -11.76
N ASN A 151 20.87 -2.93 -11.59
CA ASN A 151 19.44 -3.19 -11.55
C ASN A 151 18.71 -2.53 -12.72
N TYR A 152 19.28 -1.49 -13.28
CA TYR A 152 18.74 -0.76 -14.43
C TYR A 152 19.87 -0.10 -15.20
N GLU A 153 19.55 0.36 -16.38
CA GLU A 153 20.48 1.01 -17.33
C GLU A 153 19.85 2.30 -17.85
N LYS A 154 20.69 3.15 -18.46
CA LYS A 154 20.20 4.31 -19.20
C LYS A 154 19.91 3.90 -20.63
N ASP A 155 18.74 4.29 -21.13
CA ASP A 155 18.41 4.16 -22.54
C ASP A 155 19.16 5.21 -23.41
N GLU A 156 18.90 5.21 -24.71
CA GLU A 156 19.53 6.12 -25.68
C GLU A 156 19.25 7.60 -25.38
N ASP A 157 18.12 7.89 -24.72
CA ASP A 157 17.70 9.24 -24.30
C ASP A 157 18.24 9.60 -22.90
N GLY A 158 18.99 8.71 -22.26
CA GLY A 158 19.55 8.88 -20.92
C GLY A 158 18.54 8.64 -19.79
N VAL A 159 17.37 8.11 -20.10
CA VAL A 159 16.33 7.76 -19.13
C VAL A 159 16.66 6.43 -18.48
N LEU A 160 16.46 6.35 -17.18
CA LEU A 160 16.67 5.12 -16.42
C LEU A 160 15.56 4.10 -16.76
N ARG A 161 15.99 2.88 -17.10
CA ARG A 161 15.09 1.78 -17.45
C ARG A 161 15.49 0.51 -16.74
N THR A 162 14.50 -0.21 -16.26
CA THR A 162 14.68 -1.59 -15.83
C THR A 162 14.96 -2.46 -17.06
N PRO A 163 16.04 -3.25 -17.10
CA PRO A 163 16.34 -4.11 -18.24
C PRO A 163 15.26 -5.16 -18.43
N LEU A 164 14.78 -5.29 -19.64
CA LEU A 164 13.78 -6.27 -20.03
C LEU A 164 14.35 -7.23 -21.08
N ASP A 165 13.86 -8.45 -21.12
CA ASP A 165 14.11 -9.39 -22.21
C ASP A 165 13.18 -9.12 -23.42
N GLU A 166 13.31 -9.92 -24.46
CA GLU A 166 12.51 -9.81 -25.68
C GLU A 166 11.01 -10.01 -25.48
N ASN A 167 10.61 -10.59 -24.35
CA ASN A 167 9.22 -10.83 -23.97
C ASN A 167 8.66 -9.77 -23.00
N GLY A 168 9.48 -8.75 -22.64
CA GLY A 168 9.12 -7.70 -21.71
C GLY A 168 9.30 -8.07 -20.23
N ASN A 169 9.93 -9.21 -19.91
CA ASN A 169 10.19 -9.61 -18.55
C ASN A 169 11.48 -8.98 -18.02
N TYR A 170 11.54 -8.74 -16.72
CA TYR A 170 12.77 -8.27 -16.08
C TYR A 170 13.93 -9.23 -16.37
N LYS A 171 15.00 -8.66 -16.91
CA LYS A 171 16.24 -9.36 -17.19
C LYS A 171 17.31 -8.91 -16.20
N PRO A 172 17.67 -9.73 -15.20
CA PRO A 172 18.71 -9.36 -14.26
C PRO A 172 20.02 -9.03 -15.00
N LEU A 173 20.61 -7.85 -14.75
CA LEU A 173 21.95 -7.51 -15.22
C LEU A 173 23.00 -8.30 -14.45
N ASN A 174 22.73 -8.59 -13.18
CA ASN A 174 23.54 -9.50 -12.38
C ASN A 174 22.86 -10.87 -12.32
N PRO A 175 23.50 -11.93 -12.86
CA PRO A 175 22.92 -13.30 -12.88
C PRO A 175 22.80 -13.94 -11.50
N GLU A 176 23.33 -13.34 -10.44
CA GLU A 176 23.14 -13.82 -9.07
C GLU A 176 21.71 -13.58 -8.57
N TYR A 177 20.98 -12.63 -9.17
CA TYR A 177 19.61 -12.29 -8.76
C TYR A 177 18.59 -12.90 -9.70
N LYS A 178 17.49 -13.38 -9.12
CA LYS A 178 16.42 -14.04 -9.87
C LYS A 178 15.31 -13.09 -10.28
N ASN A 179 15.13 -12.00 -9.53
CA ASN A 179 14.11 -11.00 -9.79
C ASN A 179 14.55 -9.63 -9.29
N PHE A 180 13.80 -8.60 -9.69
CA PHE A 180 14.08 -7.20 -9.35
C PHE A 180 14.07 -6.93 -7.84
N GLY A 181 13.14 -7.54 -7.10
CA GLY A 181 13.04 -7.38 -5.65
C GLY A 181 14.28 -7.90 -4.92
N GLU A 182 14.78 -9.08 -5.32
CA GLU A 182 16.00 -9.66 -4.79
C GLU A 182 17.22 -8.78 -5.11
N ALA A 183 17.33 -8.30 -6.35
CA ALA A 183 18.37 -7.38 -6.77
C ALA A 183 18.33 -6.07 -5.96
N ARG A 184 17.16 -5.49 -5.76
CA ARG A 184 16.95 -4.30 -4.94
C ARG A 184 17.41 -4.49 -3.51
N VAL A 185 16.93 -5.53 -2.84
CA VAL A 185 17.25 -5.78 -1.42
C VAL A 185 18.75 -6.00 -1.20
N ASN A 186 19.42 -6.66 -2.14
CA ASN A 186 20.84 -6.99 -2.00
C ASN A 186 21.79 -5.89 -2.50
N SER A 187 21.32 -4.95 -3.30
CA SER A 187 22.15 -3.89 -3.87
C SER A 187 21.96 -2.52 -3.22
N THR A 188 20.97 -2.36 -2.35
CA THR A 188 20.72 -1.12 -1.61
C THR A 188 20.98 -1.30 -0.13
N THR A 189 21.48 -0.26 0.52
CA THR A 189 21.55 -0.17 1.98
C THR A 189 20.36 0.63 2.48
N CYS A 190 19.53 0.00 3.31
CA CYS A 190 18.42 0.68 4.01
C CYS A 190 17.31 1.24 3.12
N ARG A 191 17.11 0.72 1.91
CA ARG A 191 16.05 1.14 0.97
C ARG A 191 16.09 2.62 0.55
N GLY A 192 17.22 3.30 0.71
CA GLY A 192 17.38 4.71 0.35
C GLY A 192 16.57 5.66 1.24
N SER A 193 16.23 6.85 0.70
CA SER A 193 15.43 7.85 1.40
C SER A 193 13.93 7.51 1.42
N MET A 194 13.50 6.50 0.67
CA MET A 194 12.10 6.11 0.42
C MET A 194 11.20 7.22 -0.17
N ILE A 195 11.72 8.42 -0.31
CA ILE A 195 11.01 9.52 -0.98
C ILE A 195 11.42 9.51 -2.44
N VAL A 196 10.51 9.09 -3.31
CA VAL A 196 10.70 9.09 -4.77
C VAL A 196 9.54 9.82 -5.40
N GLN A 197 9.83 10.76 -6.29
CA GLN A 197 8.79 11.45 -7.03
C GLN A 197 8.10 10.48 -7.99
N ASN A 198 6.79 10.65 -8.19
CA ASN A 198 5.99 9.74 -9.00
C ASN A 198 6.54 9.57 -10.43
N GLU A 199 7.02 10.64 -11.05
CA GLU A 199 7.63 10.58 -12.39
C GLU A 199 8.88 9.67 -12.44
N TYR A 200 9.66 9.62 -11.37
CA TYR A 200 10.83 8.73 -11.28
C TYR A 200 10.40 7.29 -11.01
N TYR A 201 9.39 7.14 -10.17
CA TYR A 201 8.80 5.86 -9.86
C TYR A 201 8.25 5.19 -11.12
N ASP A 202 7.44 5.91 -11.90
CA ASP A 202 6.86 5.41 -13.15
C ASP A 202 7.94 5.03 -14.18
N THR A 203 9.05 5.74 -14.17
CA THR A 203 10.18 5.48 -15.10
C THR A 203 10.94 4.19 -14.77
N VAL A 204 11.03 3.82 -13.49
CA VAL A 204 11.85 2.69 -13.03
C VAL A 204 11.03 1.53 -12.50
N CYS A 205 10.00 1.80 -11.69
CA CYS A 205 9.18 0.75 -11.07
C CYS A 205 8.12 0.19 -12.02
N GLY A 206 7.71 0.95 -13.02
CA GLY A 206 6.73 0.53 -14.01
C GLY A 206 7.14 -0.66 -14.89
N TYR A 207 8.36 -1.18 -14.73
CA TYR A 207 8.93 -2.23 -15.58
C TYR A 207 9.32 -3.51 -14.83
N THR A 208 8.73 -3.79 -13.70
CA THR A 208 8.69 -5.17 -13.22
C THR A 208 7.80 -5.98 -14.16
N PHE A 209 8.09 -7.26 -14.30
CA PHE A 209 7.64 -8.02 -15.44
C PHE A 209 6.12 -8.13 -15.69
N ASP A 210 5.27 -7.59 -14.87
CA ASP A 210 3.83 -7.40 -15.16
C ASP A 210 3.36 -5.95 -15.02
N ALA A 211 4.25 -5.03 -14.72
CA ALA A 211 3.85 -3.66 -14.48
C ALA A 211 3.30 -2.97 -15.74
N VAL A 212 3.81 -3.31 -16.93
CA VAL A 212 3.25 -2.80 -18.19
C VAL A 212 1.82 -3.28 -18.36
N LYS A 213 1.58 -4.58 -18.15
CA LYS A 213 0.26 -5.20 -18.22
C LYS A 213 -0.69 -4.66 -17.16
N LEU A 214 -0.18 -4.48 -15.94
CA LEU A 214 -0.93 -3.89 -14.83
C LEU A 214 -1.28 -2.41 -15.11
N LEU A 215 -0.32 -1.63 -15.61
CA LEU A 215 -0.54 -0.23 -15.98
C LEU A 215 -1.53 -0.10 -17.15
N GLU A 216 -1.43 -0.96 -18.17
CA GLU A 216 -2.39 -1.00 -19.26
C GLU A 216 -3.80 -1.32 -18.74
N MET A 217 -3.93 -2.31 -17.88
CA MET A 217 -5.21 -2.66 -17.27
C MET A 217 -5.75 -1.55 -16.34
N GLN A 218 -4.90 -0.88 -15.59
CA GLN A 218 -5.30 0.27 -14.78
C GLN A 218 -5.79 1.44 -15.64
N LYS A 219 -5.14 1.70 -16.79
CA LYS A 219 -5.57 2.70 -17.77
C LYS A 219 -6.89 2.32 -18.42
N GLU A 220 -7.04 1.08 -18.87
CA GLU A 220 -8.29 0.57 -19.46
C GLU A 220 -9.47 0.61 -18.49
N ASN A 221 -9.22 0.47 -17.19
CA ASN A 221 -10.21 0.50 -16.14
C ASN A 221 -10.51 1.90 -15.58
N GLY A 222 -10.06 2.97 -16.25
CA GLY A 222 -10.39 4.34 -15.89
C GLY A 222 -9.74 4.81 -14.58
N LYS A 223 -8.46 4.48 -14.36
CA LYS A 223 -7.71 4.94 -13.18
C LYS A 223 -7.81 6.45 -12.95
N ASP A 224 -7.84 7.21 -14.04
CA ASP A 224 -7.87 8.67 -13.99
C ASP A 224 -9.26 9.24 -13.68
N ASP A 225 -10.33 8.47 -13.94
CA ASP A 225 -11.72 8.94 -13.78
C ASP A 225 -12.25 8.82 -12.33
N ILE A 226 -11.57 8.04 -11.47
CA ILE A 226 -12.08 7.69 -10.13
C ILE A 226 -11.51 8.59 -9.04
N MET A 227 -10.41 9.27 -9.33
CA MET A 227 -9.63 10.01 -8.33
C MET A 227 -10.22 11.38 -7.95
N GLU A 228 -11.16 11.91 -8.74
CA GLU A 228 -11.78 13.20 -8.45
C GLU A 228 -12.92 13.13 -7.42
N GLU A 229 -13.46 11.95 -7.15
CA GLU A 229 -14.70 11.79 -6.35
C GLU A 229 -14.46 11.44 -4.87
N TYR A 230 -13.24 11.01 -4.50
CA TYR A 230 -12.91 10.62 -3.12
C TYR A 230 -11.73 11.43 -2.58
N ASP A 231 -12.04 12.35 -1.68
CA ASP A 231 -11.02 13.06 -0.91
C ASP A 231 -10.36 12.08 0.10
N THR A 232 -9.11 11.75 -0.11
CA THR A 232 -8.29 11.11 0.94
C THR A 232 -7.95 12.14 2.01
N ILE A 233 -7.73 11.69 3.25
CA ILE A 233 -7.22 12.62 4.28
C ILE A 233 -5.89 13.18 3.77
N PRO A 234 -5.81 14.50 3.53
CA PRO A 234 -4.55 15.10 3.13
C PRO A 234 -3.51 14.87 4.23
N ARG A 235 -2.24 14.84 3.88
CA ARG A 235 -1.18 14.76 4.87
C ARG A 235 -1.24 15.98 5.78
N VAL A 236 -1.72 15.77 6.99
CA VAL A 236 -1.91 16.84 7.97
C VAL A 236 -0.82 16.78 9.02
N LEU A 237 -0.36 17.97 9.43
CA LEU A 237 0.58 18.07 10.52
C LEU A 237 -0.18 17.97 11.85
N MET A 238 0.14 16.94 12.61
CA MET A 238 -0.36 16.74 13.96
C MET A 238 0.49 17.51 14.98
N THR A 239 -0.14 18.02 16.02
CA THR A 239 0.58 18.56 17.18
C THR A 239 1.22 17.42 17.98
N GLN A 240 2.19 17.76 18.81
CA GLN A 240 2.84 16.76 19.68
C GLN A 240 1.84 16.09 20.65
N GLU A 241 0.85 16.83 21.14
CA GLU A 241 -0.19 16.30 22.01
C GLU A 241 -1.10 15.32 21.27
N GLU A 242 -1.50 15.65 20.05
CA GLU A 242 -2.29 14.78 19.17
C GLU A 242 -1.53 13.48 18.85
N ILE A 243 -0.25 13.56 18.46
CA ILE A 243 0.58 12.39 18.20
C ILE A 243 0.66 11.48 19.44
N GLN A 244 0.89 12.07 20.63
CA GLN A 244 0.93 11.29 21.86
C GLN A 244 -0.41 10.63 22.19
N ARG A 245 -1.50 11.29 21.90
CA ARG A 245 -2.83 10.76 22.14
C ARG A 245 -3.20 9.69 21.14
N LEU A 246 -2.95 9.91 19.85
CA LEU A 246 -3.13 8.91 18.80
C LEU A 246 -2.33 7.63 19.09
N ALA A 247 -1.08 7.76 19.54
CA ALA A 247 -0.25 6.61 19.90
C ALA A 247 -0.84 5.74 21.03
N GLN A 248 -1.77 6.28 21.83
CA GLN A 248 -2.47 5.53 22.87
C GLN A 248 -3.77 4.88 22.35
N ILE A 249 -4.50 5.59 21.50
CA ILE A 249 -5.83 5.14 21.01
C ILE A 249 -5.70 4.19 19.82
N GLN A 250 -4.91 4.55 18.85
CA GLN A 250 -4.81 3.90 17.54
C GLN A 250 -4.52 2.40 17.63
N PRO A 251 -3.53 1.93 18.41
CA PRO A 251 -3.24 0.50 18.50
C PRO A 251 -4.44 -0.30 19.04
N THR A 252 -5.15 0.25 20.04
CA THR A 252 -6.30 -0.43 20.63
C THR A 252 -7.48 -0.50 19.65
N VAL A 253 -7.73 0.57 18.91
CA VAL A 253 -8.76 0.59 17.86
C VAL A 253 -8.43 -0.41 16.76
N SER A 254 -7.17 -0.44 16.27
CA SER A 254 -6.71 -1.43 15.29
C SER A 254 -6.89 -2.86 15.78
N ASP A 255 -6.44 -3.16 16.98
CA ASP A 255 -6.57 -4.52 17.57
C ASP A 255 -8.03 -4.99 17.65
N ILE A 256 -8.96 -4.07 17.96
CA ILE A 256 -10.40 -4.37 17.98
C ILE A 256 -10.87 -4.71 16.56
N VAL A 257 -10.55 -3.88 15.56
CA VAL A 257 -10.93 -4.12 14.15
C VAL A 257 -10.42 -5.48 13.69
N ASP A 258 -9.13 -5.73 13.86
CA ASP A 258 -8.46 -6.96 13.40
C ASP A 258 -9.05 -8.22 14.06
N ARG A 259 -9.35 -8.14 15.34
CA ARG A 259 -9.95 -9.23 16.08
C ARG A 259 -11.38 -9.52 15.63
N TYR A 260 -12.19 -8.49 15.42
CA TYR A 260 -13.57 -8.68 14.98
C TYR A 260 -13.65 -9.16 13.53
N ILE A 261 -12.88 -8.57 12.61
CA ILE A 261 -12.89 -9.02 11.22
C ILE A 261 -12.46 -10.49 11.10
N THR A 262 -11.42 -10.90 11.83
CA THR A 262 -10.98 -12.30 11.88
C THR A 262 -12.09 -13.21 12.41
N THR A 263 -12.74 -12.81 13.48
CA THR A 263 -13.84 -13.58 14.08
C THR A 263 -15.04 -13.68 13.13
N TRP A 264 -15.40 -12.59 12.46
CA TRP A 264 -16.53 -12.57 11.55
C TRP A 264 -16.27 -13.34 10.26
N VAL A 265 -15.07 -13.23 9.71
CA VAL A 265 -14.73 -14.00 8.51
C VAL A 265 -14.72 -15.49 8.79
N THR A 266 -14.29 -15.92 9.97
CA THR A 266 -14.23 -17.36 10.31
C THR A 266 -15.50 -17.92 10.94
N GLY A 267 -16.37 -17.10 11.51
CA GLY A 267 -17.52 -17.56 12.29
C GLY A 267 -18.85 -16.84 12.01
N GLY A 268 -18.83 -15.88 11.08
CA GLY A 268 -20.01 -15.08 10.74
C GLY A 268 -20.19 -13.84 11.59
N VAL A 269 -20.91 -12.86 11.06
CA VAL A 269 -21.29 -11.62 11.74
C VAL A 269 -22.80 -11.61 11.99
N ASP A 270 -23.22 -11.22 13.18
CA ASP A 270 -24.60 -10.95 13.52
C ASP A 270 -24.77 -9.52 14.08
N ASP A 271 -26.00 -9.07 14.18
CA ASP A 271 -26.32 -7.72 14.67
C ASP A 271 -25.80 -7.48 16.09
N ALA A 272 -25.82 -8.50 16.96
CA ALA A 272 -25.36 -8.36 18.33
C ALA A 272 -23.84 -8.17 18.41
N SER A 273 -23.09 -8.93 17.62
CA SER A 273 -21.63 -8.79 17.52
C SER A 273 -21.24 -7.47 16.87
N TRP A 274 -22.00 -7.01 15.86
CA TRP A 274 -21.80 -5.72 15.23
C TRP A 274 -22.00 -4.55 16.20
N GLU A 275 -23.06 -4.56 16.99
CA GLU A 275 -23.29 -3.54 18.01
C GLU A 275 -22.24 -3.59 19.14
N SER A 276 -21.81 -4.79 19.53
CA SER A 276 -20.74 -4.96 20.53
C SER A 276 -19.40 -4.37 20.03
N TYR A 277 -19.07 -4.60 18.77
CA TYR A 277 -17.90 -4.03 18.11
C TYR A 277 -17.91 -2.49 18.14
N LYS A 278 -19.01 -1.86 17.71
CA LYS A 278 -19.13 -0.40 17.74
C LYS A 278 -19.01 0.15 19.16
N THR A 279 -19.61 -0.53 20.12
CA THR A 279 -19.52 -0.14 21.53
C THR A 279 -18.09 -0.23 22.07
N GLU A 280 -17.35 -1.28 21.67
CA GLU A 280 -15.97 -1.47 22.09
C GLU A 280 -15.03 -0.43 21.46
N LEU A 281 -15.23 -0.10 20.19
CA LEU A 281 -14.51 0.97 19.50
C LEU A 281 -14.72 2.33 20.19
N GLU A 282 -15.95 2.67 20.53
CA GLU A 282 -16.25 3.89 21.28
C GLU A 282 -15.58 3.89 22.66
N GLY A 283 -15.60 2.76 23.34
CA GLY A 283 -14.88 2.59 24.61
C GLY A 283 -13.37 2.72 24.50
N ALA A 284 -12.81 2.40 23.35
CA ALA A 284 -11.38 2.55 23.03
C ALA A 284 -10.99 3.98 22.63
N GLY A 285 -11.97 4.88 22.40
CA GLY A 285 -11.73 6.27 22.06
C GLY A 285 -11.88 6.61 20.59
N LEU A 286 -12.68 5.85 19.83
CA LEU A 286 -12.89 6.10 18.41
C LEU A 286 -13.35 7.53 18.11
N SER A 287 -14.34 8.04 18.85
CA SER A 287 -14.83 9.42 18.68
C SER A 287 -13.70 10.44 18.85
N GLU A 288 -12.84 10.29 19.84
CA GLU A 288 -11.68 11.16 20.07
C GLU A 288 -10.66 11.04 18.94
N LEU A 289 -10.40 9.83 18.42
CA LEU A 289 -9.53 9.62 17.28
C LEU A 289 -10.01 10.40 16.05
N VAL A 290 -11.29 10.30 15.72
CA VAL A 290 -11.92 11.02 14.60
C VAL A 290 -11.84 12.54 14.81
N GLU A 291 -12.10 13.03 16.02
CA GLU A 291 -12.00 14.47 16.35
C GLU A 291 -10.57 15.00 16.18
N ILE A 292 -9.54 14.23 16.55
CA ILE A 292 -8.14 14.63 16.37
C ILE A 292 -7.82 14.77 14.87
N TYR A 293 -8.19 13.78 14.06
CA TYR A 293 -7.98 13.86 12.61
C TYR A 293 -8.77 15.00 11.97
N GLN A 294 -10.03 15.21 12.36
CA GLN A 294 -10.84 16.31 11.87
C GLN A 294 -10.19 17.67 12.19
N GLY A 295 -9.74 17.86 13.42
CA GLY A 295 -9.06 19.09 13.82
C GLY A 295 -7.78 19.36 13.03
N ALA A 296 -7.03 18.33 12.68
CA ALA A 296 -5.83 18.45 11.85
C ALA A 296 -6.17 18.81 10.39
N VAL A 297 -7.20 18.20 9.81
CA VAL A 297 -7.72 18.52 8.47
C VAL A 297 -8.22 19.98 8.41
N ASP A 298 -9.00 20.40 9.40
CA ASP A 298 -9.55 21.77 9.46
C ASP A 298 -8.41 22.81 9.56
N ARG A 299 -7.36 22.51 10.31
CA ARG A 299 -6.17 23.39 10.39
C ARG A 299 -5.44 23.47 9.05
N ALA A 300 -5.25 22.34 8.37
CA ALA A 300 -4.63 22.31 7.06
C ALA A 300 -5.43 23.13 6.03
N ALA A 301 -6.73 22.94 5.97
CA ALA A 301 -7.62 23.68 5.10
C ALA A 301 -7.59 25.20 5.39
N SER A 302 -7.52 25.58 6.67
CA SER A 302 -7.43 26.98 7.09
C SER A 302 -6.10 27.64 6.74
N ALA A 303 -5.02 26.88 6.67
CA ALA A 303 -3.68 27.37 6.31
C ALA A 303 -3.49 27.53 4.79
N ALA A 304 -4.31 26.86 3.97
CA ALA A 304 -4.27 26.92 2.52
C ALA A 304 -5.04 28.13 1.94
N ASN A 305 -5.85 28.84 2.76
CA ASN A 305 -6.57 30.05 2.43
C ASN A 305 -5.84 31.30 2.97
#